data_ac134d9c0b66d73d1763c45206248cfd
#
_entry.id   ac134d9c0b66d73d1763c45206248cfd
#
_cell.length_a   1.000
_cell.length_b   1.000
_cell.length_c   1.000
_cell.angle_alpha   90.00
_cell.angle_beta   90.00
_cell.angle_gamma   90.00
#
_symmetry.space_group_name_H-M   'P 1'
#
loop_
_entity.id
_entity.type
_entity.pdbx_description
1 polymer ?
#
loop_
_entity_poly.entity_id
_entity_poly.type
_entity_poly.pdbx_seq_one_letter_code
_entity_poly.pdbx_strand_id
1 'polypeptide(L)'
;VVNKTSKADINQGKSPSQLISERIAELGDWRGEMLAKVRKLIKEADPEITEEWKWRGVPVWSDHGIVCTGESYKTHVKLTFAKGASIKDPEGIFNSGLDGNMRRAIDLYEGDKINECAFKGIICAAVKLNSSKRKK
;
A
#
# COMPACT_ATOMS: atom_id res chain seq x y z
N VAL A 1 -19.11 -20.55 -17.23
CA VAL A 1 -19.12 -20.06 -16.99
C VAL A 1 -19.12 -19.36 -16.32
N VAL A 2 -18.82 -19.17 -16.34
CA VAL A 2 -18.75 -18.53 -15.89
C VAL A 2 -18.96 -17.67 -15.46
N ASN A 3 -19.18 -17.38 -15.39
CA ASN A 3 -19.38 -16.62 -15.04
C ASN A 3 -19.62 -16.12 -14.32
N LYS A 4 -19.87 -16.26 -14.08
CA LYS A 4 -20.12 -15.81 -13.43
C LYS A 4 -19.89 -15.14 -12.75
N THR A 5 -20.31 -15.21 -12.95
CA THR A 5 -19.54 -14.41 -12.43
C THR A 5 -19.62 -13.35 -11.39
N SER A 6 -19.79 -13.71 -10.17
CA SER A 6 -19.69 -12.83 -9.03
C SER A 6 -18.23 -12.40 -8.86
N LYS A 7 -17.99 -11.38 -8.07
CA LYS A 7 -16.63 -10.95 -7.79
C LYS A 7 -15.81 -12.04 -7.14
N ALA A 8 -16.43 -12.82 -6.28
CA ALA A 8 -15.75 -13.95 -5.67
C ALA A 8 -15.27 -14.93 -6.72
N ASP A 9 -16.12 -15.21 -7.71
CA ASP A 9 -15.73 -16.15 -8.75
C ASP A 9 -14.62 -15.60 -9.62
N ILE A 10 -14.67 -14.30 -9.91
CA ILE A 10 -13.65 -13.66 -10.71
C ILE A 10 -12.29 -13.76 -10.05
N ASN A 11 -12.27 -13.66 -8.72
CA ASN A 11 -11.02 -13.67 -7.97
C ASN A 11 -10.52 -15.06 -7.65
N GLN A 12 -11.33 -16.08 -7.85
CA GLN A 12 -10.89 -17.43 -7.57
C GLN A 12 -9.75 -17.84 -8.47
N GLY A 13 -8.75 -18.46 -7.88
CA GLY A 13 -7.60 -18.91 -8.63
C GLY A 13 -6.57 -17.86 -8.88
N LYS A 14 -6.83 -16.61 -8.48
CA LYS A 14 -5.86 -15.53 -8.61
C LYS A 14 -5.32 -15.16 -7.26
N SER A 15 -4.00 -15.01 -7.19
CA SER A 15 -3.37 -14.57 -5.95
C SER A 15 -3.60 -13.07 -5.76
N PRO A 16 -3.49 -12.58 -4.52
CA PRO A 16 -3.54 -11.13 -4.30
C PRO A 16 -2.53 -10.37 -5.16
N SER A 17 -1.32 -10.93 -5.34
CA SER A 17 -0.30 -10.29 -6.16
C SER A 17 -0.76 -10.16 -7.60
N GLN A 18 -1.44 -11.17 -8.14
CA GLN A 18 -1.98 -11.08 -9.49
C GLN A 18 -3.06 -10.02 -9.60
N LEU A 19 -3.93 -9.93 -8.59
CA LEU A 19 -5.00 -8.94 -8.60
C LEU A 19 -4.44 -7.53 -8.54
N ILE A 20 -3.38 -7.33 -7.76
CA ILE A 20 -2.71 -6.03 -7.68
C ILE A 20 -2.09 -5.69 -9.03
N SER A 21 -1.44 -6.66 -9.67
CA SER A 21 -0.85 -6.45 -10.99
C SER A 21 -1.91 -6.06 -12.01
N GLU A 22 -3.07 -6.70 -11.96
CA GLU A 22 -4.18 -6.39 -12.86
C GLU A 22 -4.72 -4.99 -12.59
N ARG A 23 -4.82 -4.60 -11.32
CA ARG A 23 -5.28 -3.27 -10.95
C ARG A 23 -4.34 -2.19 -11.52
N ILE A 24 -3.05 -2.42 -11.40
CA ILE A 24 -2.04 -1.50 -11.94
C ILE A 24 -2.23 -1.36 -13.45
N ALA A 25 -2.41 -2.50 -14.14
CA ALA A 25 -2.60 -2.49 -15.59
C ALA A 25 -3.89 -1.78 -15.99
N GLU A 26 -4.96 -1.99 -15.22
CA GLU A 26 -6.25 -1.36 -15.50
C GLU A 26 -6.20 0.15 -15.43
N LEU A 27 -5.41 0.69 -14.51
CA LEU A 27 -5.30 2.13 -14.37
C LEU A 27 -4.75 2.78 -15.62
N GLY A 28 -3.76 2.14 -16.26
CA GLY A 28 -3.30 2.51 -17.59
C GLY A 28 -2.75 3.93 -17.74
N ASP A 29 -2.50 4.64 -16.65
CA ASP A 29 -1.99 5.99 -16.69
C ASP A 29 -0.96 6.17 -15.58
N TRP A 30 -0.64 7.43 -15.26
CA TRP A 30 0.38 7.73 -14.25
C TRP A 30 0.07 7.08 -12.89
N ARG A 31 -1.21 6.86 -12.58
CA ARG A 31 -1.57 6.23 -11.30
C ARG A 31 -1.08 4.80 -11.24
N GLY A 32 -1.20 4.08 -12.35
CA GLY A 32 -0.68 2.72 -12.45
C GLY A 32 0.82 2.69 -12.27
N GLU A 33 1.51 3.60 -12.95
CA GLU A 33 2.97 3.69 -12.84
C GLU A 33 3.40 4.04 -11.42
N MET A 34 2.68 4.96 -10.79
CA MET A 34 2.97 5.36 -9.42
C MET A 34 2.78 4.19 -8.45
N LEU A 35 1.67 3.48 -8.59
CA LEU A 35 1.37 2.35 -7.73
C LEU A 35 2.39 1.22 -7.96
N ALA A 36 2.81 1.00 -9.20
CA ALA A 36 3.84 0.00 -9.50
C ALA A 36 5.16 0.36 -8.83
N LYS A 37 5.52 1.64 -8.86
CA LYS A 37 6.76 2.10 -8.22
C LYS A 37 6.68 1.92 -6.70
N VAL A 38 5.58 2.30 -6.11
CA VAL A 38 5.35 2.14 -4.67
C VAL A 38 5.49 0.66 -4.29
N ARG A 39 4.84 -0.21 -5.06
CA ARG A 39 4.90 -1.65 -4.82
C ARG A 39 6.33 -2.16 -4.83
N LYS A 40 7.10 -1.71 -5.81
CA LYS A 40 8.50 -2.11 -5.93
C LYS A 40 9.30 -1.68 -4.70
N LEU A 41 9.11 -0.43 -4.27
CA LEU A 41 9.83 0.11 -3.13
C LEU A 41 9.45 -0.62 -1.84
N ILE A 42 8.17 -0.94 -1.67
CA ILE A 42 7.69 -1.68 -0.51
C ILE A 42 8.39 -3.04 -0.45
N LYS A 43 8.45 -3.75 -1.58
CA LYS A 43 9.04 -5.07 -1.61
C LYS A 43 10.55 -5.03 -1.45
N GLU A 44 11.18 -3.95 -1.88
CA GLU A 44 12.62 -3.76 -1.65
C GLU A 44 12.91 -3.50 -0.18
N ALA A 45 12.05 -2.75 0.47
CA ALA A 45 12.21 -2.44 1.90
C ALA A 45 11.97 -3.67 2.77
N ASP A 46 11.02 -4.53 2.36
CA ASP A 46 10.70 -5.73 3.11
C ASP A 46 10.38 -6.87 2.14
N PRO A 47 11.40 -7.65 1.75
CA PRO A 47 11.20 -8.73 0.79
C PRO A 47 10.21 -9.80 1.23
N GLU A 48 9.91 -9.89 2.53
CA GLU A 48 8.99 -10.88 3.06
C GLU A 48 7.58 -10.37 3.25
N ILE A 49 7.32 -9.13 2.84
CA ILE A 49 5.99 -8.55 3.03
C ILE A 49 4.95 -9.32 2.22
N THR A 50 3.77 -9.49 2.82
CA THR A 50 2.66 -10.19 2.16
C THR A 50 1.77 -9.19 1.46
N GLU A 51 1.41 -9.49 0.23
CA GLU A 51 0.44 -8.70 -0.51
C GLU A 51 -0.94 -9.31 -0.35
N GLU A 52 -1.93 -8.48 -0.05
CA GLU A 52 -3.30 -8.91 0.14
C GLU A 52 -4.23 -8.06 -0.71
N TRP A 53 -5.45 -8.56 -0.90
CA TRP A 53 -6.47 -7.90 -1.70
C TRP A 53 -7.72 -7.88 -0.84
N LYS A 54 -8.11 -6.70 -0.37
CA LYS A 54 -9.18 -6.59 0.61
C LYS A 54 -10.22 -5.57 0.18
N TRP A 55 -11.34 -5.61 0.85
CA TRP A 55 -12.41 -4.61 0.72
C TRP A 55 -12.78 -4.33 -0.74
N ARG A 56 -12.91 -5.40 -1.52
CA ARG A 56 -13.36 -5.33 -2.91
C ARG A 56 -12.42 -4.55 -3.83
N GLY A 57 -11.16 -4.65 -3.60
CA GLY A 57 -10.25 -4.11 -4.59
C GLY A 57 -9.17 -3.19 -4.06
N VAL A 58 -8.81 -3.33 -2.81
CA VAL A 58 -7.75 -2.52 -2.23
C VAL A 58 -6.49 -3.35 -2.04
N PRO A 59 -5.40 -2.98 -2.71
CA PRO A 59 -4.09 -3.59 -2.41
C PRO A 59 -3.67 -3.27 -0.98
N VAL A 60 -3.24 -4.30 -0.28
CA VAL A 60 -2.80 -4.19 1.12
C VAL A 60 -1.47 -4.89 1.27
N TRP A 61 -0.57 -4.29 2.01
CA TRP A 61 0.73 -4.89 2.33
C TRP A 61 0.78 -5.10 3.84
N SER A 62 1.12 -6.34 4.22
CA SER A 62 1.09 -6.77 5.63
C SER A 62 2.35 -7.52 6.00
N ASP A 63 2.80 -7.30 7.24
CA ASP A 63 3.87 -8.07 7.86
C ASP A 63 3.60 -8.00 9.36
N HIS A 64 3.10 -9.08 9.93
CA HIS A 64 2.66 -9.13 11.32
C HIS A 64 1.54 -8.12 11.60
N GLY A 65 0.74 -7.83 10.58
CA GLY A 65 -0.34 -6.87 10.63
C GLY A 65 -0.24 -5.93 9.44
N ILE A 66 -1.25 -5.13 9.22
CA ILE A 66 -1.27 -4.23 8.08
C ILE A 66 -0.17 -3.20 8.21
N VAL A 67 0.64 -3.06 7.17
CA VAL A 67 1.63 -2.00 7.05
C VAL A 67 0.98 -0.81 6.37
N CYS A 68 0.48 -1.00 5.17
CA CYS A 68 -0.19 0.09 4.45
C CYS A 68 -1.14 -0.45 3.40
N THR A 69 -2.01 0.43 2.94
CA THR A 69 -2.92 0.13 1.84
C THR A 69 -2.64 1.11 0.71
N GLY A 70 -2.98 0.71 -0.52
CA GLY A 70 -2.77 1.56 -1.68
C GLY A 70 -4.07 1.74 -2.44
N GLU A 71 -4.60 2.94 -2.40
CA GLU A 71 -5.84 3.25 -3.11
C GLU A 71 -5.56 4.22 -4.24
N SER A 72 -6.32 4.06 -5.33
CA SER A 72 -6.20 4.94 -6.49
C SER A 72 -7.47 5.74 -6.62
N TYR A 73 -7.33 7.03 -6.60
CA TYR A 73 -8.44 7.95 -6.83
C TYR A 73 -8.26 8.65 -8.16
N LYS A 74 -9.23 9.41 -8.57
CA LYS A 74 -9.19 10.07 -9.86
C LYS A 74 -7.99 11.01 -9.98
N THR A 75 -7.63 11.66 -8.89
CA THR A 75 -6.59 12.70 -8.90
C THR A 75 -5.30 12.30 -8.22
N HIS A 76 -5.28 11.19 -7.49
CA HIS A 76 -4.09 10.82 -6.73
C HIS A 76 -4.12 9.36 -6.30
N VAL A 77 -2.94 8.90 -5.90
CA VAL A 77 -2.78 7.60 -5.26
C VAL A 77 -2.56 7.87 -3.78
N LYS A 78 -3.29 7.18 -2.93
CA LYS A 78 -3.19 7.36 -1.49
C LYS A 78 -2.63 6.10 -0.83
N LEU A 79 -1.58 6.27 -0.07
CA LEU A 79 -0.99 5.20 0.74
C LEU A 79 -1.31 5.49 2.19
N THR A 80 -2.11 4.63 2.82
CA THR A 80 -2.52 4.83 4.20
C THR A 80 -1.78 3.85 5.10
N PHE A 81 -1.09 4.39 6.10
CA PHE A 81 -0.36 3.59 7.07
C PHE A 81 -1.19 3.48 8.34
N ALA A 82 -1.60 2.27 8.67
CA ALA A 82 -2.53 2.02 9.77
C ALA A 82 -2.03 2.56 11.11
N LYS A 83 -0.73 2.54 11.31
CA LYS A 83 -0.11 3.02 12.55
C LYS A 83 0.82 4.20 12.30
N GLY A 84 0.50 4.97 11.27
CA GLY A 84 1.36 6.07 10.84
C GLY A 84 1.68 7.08 11.91
N ALA A 85 0.73 7.35 12.82
CA ALA A 85 0.96 8.31 13.89
C ALA A 85 2.06 7.88 14.85
N SER A 86 2.38 6.59 14.89
CA SER A 86 3.45 6.05 15.74
C SER A 86 4.77 5.90 15.01
N ILE A 87 4.83 6.29 13.75
CA ILE A 87 6.02 6.17 12.93
C ILE A 87 6.70 7.53 12.86
N LYS A 88 8.01 7.57 13.13
CA LYS A 88 8.78 8.78 12.96
C LYS A 88 8.92 9.12 11.49
N ASP A 89 8.74 10.36 11.16
CA ASP A 89 8.77 10.82 9.77
C ASP A 89 9.66 12.06 9.68
N PRO A 90 10.98 11.88 9.82
CA PRO A 90 11.89 13.02 9.85
C PRO A 90 11.94 13.81 8.54
N GLU A 91 11.61 13.15 7.43
CA GLU A 91 11.61 13.83 6.14
C GLU A 91 10.26 14.45 5.79
N GLY A 92 9.25 14.25 6.64
CA GLY A 92 7.95 14.86 6.44
C GLY A 92 7.20 14.34 5.21
N ILE A 93 7.28 13.05 4.95
CA ILE A 93 6.63 12.51 3.76
C ILE A 93 5.15 12.21 3.94
N PHE A 94 4.67 12.01 5.18
CA PHE A 94 3.24 11.94 5.40
C PHE A 94 2.65 13.32 5.15
N ASN A 95 1.66 13.40 4.27
CA ASN A 95 1.07 14.68 3.89
C ASN A 95 -0.46 14.68 3.96
N SER A 96 -1.04 13.65 4.55
CA SER A 96 -2.48 13.53 4.64
C SER A 96 -2.82 12.81 5.95
N GLY A 97 -3.99 13.12 6.50
CA GLY A 97 -4.43 12.50 7.74
C GLY A 97 -3.58 12.87 8.94
N LEU A 98 -2.95 14.05 8.93
CA LEU A 98 -1.98 14.43 9.95
C LEU A 98 -2.60 14.64 11.33
N ASP A 99 -3.92 14.83 11.38
CA ASP A 99 -4.63 14.99 12.65
C ASP A 99 -5.10 13.65 13.22
N GLY A 100 -4.89 12.56 12.49
CA GLY A 100 -5.34 11.25 12.94
C GLY A 100 -4.56 10.75 14.14
N ASN A 101 -5.27 10.06 15.03
CA ASN A 101 -4.63 9.47 16.22
C ASN A 101 -3.81 8.24 15.90
N MET A 102 -4.12 7.55 14.82
CA MET A 102 -3.45 6.31 14.45
C MET A 102 -2.94 6.33 13.02
N ARG A 103 -3.79 6.69 12.08
CA ARG A 103 -3.45 6.60 10.66
C ARG A 103 -2.79 7.86 10.15
N ARG A 104 -1.88 7.68 9.20
CA ARG A 104 -1.29 8.76 8.41
C ARG A 104 -1.24 8.31 6.98
N ALA A 105 -1.23 9.24 6.06
CA ALA A 105 -1.26 8.87 4.65
C ALA A 105 -0.29 9.72 3.83
N ILE A 106 0.05 9.17 2.68
CA ILE A 106 0.84 9.88 1.68
C ILE A 106 -0.04 9.96 0.44
N ASP A 107 -0.37 11.18 0.02
CA ASP A 107 -1.09 11.42 -1.23
C ASP A 107 -0.07 11.74 -2.30
N LEU A 108 -0.09 10.97 -3.39
CA LEU A 108 0.84 11.13 -4.50
C LEU A 108 0.06 11.59 -5.73
N TYR A 109 0.49 12.70 -6.30
CA TYR A 109 -0.15 13.30 -7.46
C TYR A 109 0.72 13.10 -8.69
N GLU A 110 0.13 13.35 -9.85
CA GLU A 110 0.85 13.22 -11.11
C GLU A 110 2.11 14.08 -11.10
N GLY A 111 3.22 13.48 -11.46
CA GLY A 111 4.50 14.19 -11.50
C GLY A 111 5.26 14.21 -10.18
N ASP A 112 4.63 13.76 -9.09
CA ASP A 112 5.32 13.72 -7.80
C ASP A 112 6.47 12.74 -7.86
N LYS A 113 7.55 13.09 -7.18
CA LYS A 113 8.70 12.20 -7.03
C LYS A 113 8.73 11.69 -5.62
N ILE A 114 8.94 10.38 -5.50
CA ILE A 114 9.01 9.73 -4.20
C ILE A 114 10.44 9.81 -3.69
N ASN A 115 10.60 10.26 -2.44
CA ASN A 115 11.88 10.15 -1.75
C ASN A 115 12.03 8.67 -1.36
N GLU A 116 12.71 7.92 -2.22
CA GLU A 116 12.75 6.46 -2.09
C GLU A 116 13.35 5.99 -0.79
N CYS A 117 14.43 6.62 -0.39
CA CYS A 117 15.12 6.24 0.84
C CYS A 117 14.24 6.49 2.06
N ALA A 118 13.61 7.66 2.13
CA ALA A 118 12.71 8.00 3.23
C ALA A 118 11.48 7.10 3.25
N PHE A 119 10.94 6.81 2.06
CA PHE A 119 9.78 5.93 1.95
C PHE A 119 10.09 4.53 2.46
N LYS A 120 11.21 3.97 2.04
CA LYS A 120 11.61 2.64 2.51
C LYS A 120 11.83 2.65 4.01
N GLY A 121 12.36 3.73 4.56
CA GLY A 121 12.52 3.89 5.99
C GLY A 121 11.19 3.82 6.73
N ILE A 122 10.16 4.45 6.18
CA ILE A 122 8.81 4.40 6.74
C ILE A 122 8.28 2.96 6.72
N ILE A 123 8.48 2.24 5.62
CA ILE A 123 8.04 0.85 5.52
C ILE A 123 8.75 -0.01 6.58
N CYS A 124 10.06 0.13 6.69
CA CYS A 124 10.81 -0.64 7.69
C CYS A 124 10.36 -0.32 9.11
N ALA A 125 10.10 0.94 9.40
CA ALA A 125 9.62 1.36 10.72
C ALA A 125 8.24 0.75 11.02
N ALA A 126 7.37 0.72 10.02
CA ALA A 126 6.03 0.15 10.18
C ALA A 126 6.10 -1.34 10.47
N VAL A 127 6.95 -2.06 9.74
CA VAL A 127 7.14 -3.50 9.94
C VAL A 127 7.69 -3.76 11.33
N LYS A 128 8.67 -2.99 11.75
CA LYS A 128 9.27 -3.14 13.07
C LYS A 128 8.26 -2.89 14.18
N LEU A 129 7.42 -1.90 14.00
CA LEU A 129 6.37 -1.58 14.97
C LEU A 129 5.41 -2.74 15.14
N ASN A 130 4.99 -3.36 14.03
CA ASN A 130 4.10 -4.52 14.05
C ASN A 130 4.76 -5.69 14.76
N SER A 131 6.02 -5.95 14.45
CA SER A 131 6.77 -7.06 15.07
C SER A 131 6.95 -6.87 16.56
N SER A 132 7.24 -5.64 16.99
CA SER A 132 7.41 -5.33 18.41
C SER A 132 6.14 -5.62 19.19
N LYS A 133 5.00 -5.26 18.63
CA LYS A 133 3.73 -5.53 19.30
C LYS A 133 3.42 -7.01 19.38
N ARG A 134 3.78 -7.73 18.34
CA ARG A 134 3.54 -9.17 18.33
C ARG A 134 4.35 -9.90 19.40
N LYS A 135 5.52 -9.41 19.71
CA LYS A 135 6.39 -10.05 20.70
C LYS A 135 5.83 -9.98 22.11
N LYS A 136 4.91 -9.10 22.32
CA LYS A 136 4.23 -9.08 23.60
C LYS A 136 3.17 -10.14 23.70
#